data_896ec9936bb4938ea3d7782bae16ff9e
#
_entry.id   896ec9936bb4938ea3d7782bae16ff9e
#
_cell.length_a   1.000
_cell.length_b   1.000
_cell.length_c   1.000
_cell.angle_alpha   90.00
_cell.angle_beta   90.00
_cell.angle_gamma   90.00
#
_symmetry.space_group_name_H-M   'P 1'
#
loop_
_entity.id
_entity.type
_entity.pdbx_description
1 polymer ?
#
loop_
_entity_poly.entity_id
_entity_poly.type
_entity_poly.pdbx_seq_one_letter_code
_entity_poly.pdbx_strand_id
1 'polypeptide(L)'
;MKQHTEDYKQSAVKYYLKHNNDMRDTCKIFNCKYQSLARWVKTYKNKGNLIRKTRKNHNLKITPEIEKFVKEYVRKYNTTTLWELSKLVDEKFKVPLNDKSIYNILHKHKLTRKRLRSKYYPEKKEGQEKQDLEDFYKKLKEFDYKRTICLDETSIYLNMTLTYGRSRSRTRVIKKTNKYPYKRYNLLCAISADKVVGWKLYPEKKGGVKTTDILEFYDEFIHSKYKNYLVIMDNAVIHKSKVIRETIENSDNYLLYSVPYHPETNSIEEFFSQLKHYIKKESPNTYEDIHSLIDKIIEKKIKKEHLSNYLKHSYKIYKS
;
A
#
# COMPACT_ATOMS: atom_id res chain seq x y z
N MET A 1 10.79 -42.95 7.57
CA MET A 1 9.96 -44.06 7.07
C MET A 1 8.78 -43.50 6.31
N LYS A 2 8.54 -43.93 5.04
CA LYS A 2 7.32 -43.53 4.31
C LYS A 2 6.11 -44.14 5.02
N GLN A 3 5.13 -43.32 5.36
CA GLN A 3 3.86 -43.76 5.95
C GLN A 3 2.99 -44.36 4.84
N HIS A 4 2.50 -45.58 5.08
CA HIS A 4 1.55 -46.25 4.16
C HIS A 4 0.16 -45.54 4.25
N THR A 5 -0.53 -45.46 3.11
CA THR A 5 -1.89 -44.92 3.02
C THR A 5 -2.88 -45.79 3.75
N GLU A 6 -4.08 -45.28 4.08
CA GLU A 6 -5.12 -46.06 4.75
C GLU A 6 -5.62 -47.21 3.88
N ASP A 7 -5.83 -46.94 2.59
CA ASP A 7 -6.28 -47.96 1.62
C ASP A 7 -5.28 -49.11 1.49
N TYR A 8 -3.99 -48.80 1.46
CA TYR A 8 -2.94 -49.80 1.44
C TYR A 8 -3.01 -50.70 2.67
N LYS A 9 -3.16 -50.14 3.85
CA LYS A 9 -3.29 -50.90 5.10
C LYS A 9 -4.57 -51.76 5.13
N GLN A 10 -5.69 -51.20 4.66
CA GLN A 10 -6.94 -51.95 4.56
C GLN A 10 -6.86 -53.09 3.59
N SER A 11 -6.25 -52.89 2.42
CA SER A 11 -6.02 -53.93 1.40
C SER A 11 -5.17 -55.09 1.94
N ALA A 12 -4.09 -54.75 2.64
CA ALA A 12 -3.22 -55.75 3.27
C ALA A 12 -3.94 -56.56 4.35
N VAL A 13 -4.75 -55.94 5.20
CA VAL A 13 -5.53 -56.63 6.23
C VAL A 13 -6.66 -57.47 5.64
N LYS A 14 -7.37 -56.96 4.64
CA LYS A 14 -8.43 -57.73 3.95
C LYS A 14 -7.83 -58.96 3.24
N TYR A 15 -6.70 -58.84 2.59
CA TYR A 15 -5.99 -59.95 1.98
C TYR A 15 -5.59 -61.00 3.00
N TYR A 16 -4.97 -60.61 4.12
CA TYR A 16 -4.65 -61.48 5.24
C TYR A 16 -5.84 -62.29 5.76
N LEU A 17 -6.95 -61.59 5.95
CA LEU A 17 -8.19 -62.24 6.46
C LEU A 17 -8.84 -63.17 5.47
N LYS A 18 -8.64 -62.97 4.15
CA LYS A 18 -9.24 -63.79 3.07
C LYS A 18 -8.39 -65.02 2.76
N HIS A 19 -7.06 -64.98 2.98
CA HIS A 19 -6.11 -65.99 2.61
C HIS A 19 -5.45 -66.64 3.83
N ASN A 20 -6.20 -67.54 4.48
CA ASN A 20 -5.78 -68.42 5.57
C ASN A 20 -4.97 -67.76 6.73
N ASN A 21 -5.08 -66.49 6.89
CA ASN A 21 -4.37 -65.72 7.93
C ASN A 21 -2.83 -65.87 7.88
N ASP A 22 -2.24 -66.08 6.69
CA ASP A 22 -0.79 -66.14 6.55
C ASP A 22 -0.14 -64.79 6.54
N MET A 23 0.52 -64.47 7.68
CA MET A 23 1.22 -63.19 7.90
C MET A 23 2.48 -63.06 7.02
N ARG A 24 3.20 -64.20 6.78
CA ARG A 24 4.47 -64.17 6.07
C ARG A 24 4.23 -63.91 4.58
N ASP A 25 3.28 -64.61 4.02
CA ASP A 25 2.88 -64.46 2.64
C ASP A 25 2.34 -63.04 2.36
N THR A 26 1.40 -62.57 3.21
CA THR A 26 0.88 -61.23 3.12
C THR A 26 1.98 -60.14 3.20
N CYS A 27 2.93 -60.33 4.10
CA CYS A 27 4.09 -59.40 4.20
C CYS A 27 4.94 -59.34 2.95
N LYS A 28 5.12 -60.51 2.25
CA LYS A 28 5.85 -60.58 0.97
C LYS A 28 5.08 -59.83 -0.12
N ILE A 29 3.81 -60.11 -0.28
CA ILE A 29 2.94 -59.53 -1.32
C ILE A 29 2.82 -58.02 -1.16
N PHE A 30 2.58 -57.55 0.05
CA PHE A 30 2.43 -56.11 0.34
C PHE A 30 3.72 -55.42 0.72
N ASN A 31 4.88 -56.07 0.63
CA ASN A 31 6.19 -55.52 1.00
C ASN A 31 6.13 -54.71 2.30
N CYS A 32 5.54 -55.27 3.37
CA CYS A 32 5.39 -54.62 4.67
C CYS A 32 6.05 -55.43 5.78
N LYS A 33 6.44 -54.77 6.85
CA LYS A 33 7.01 -55.43 8.04
C LYS A 33 5.96 -56.19 8.79
N TYR A 34 6.29 -57.42 9.23
CA TYR A 34 5.43 -58.29 10.04
C TYR A 34 4.76 -57.56 11.25
N GLN A 35 5.58 -56.81 12.00
CA GLN A 35 5.05 -56.06 13.14
C GLN A 35 4.04 -54.96 12.74
N SER A 36 4.17 -54.38 11.56
CA SER A 36 3.24 -53.37 11.04
C SER A 36 1.91 -54.02 10.68
N LEU A 37 1.94 -55.15 9.94
CA LEU A 37 0.73 -55.89 9.57
C LEU A 37 0.02 -56.39 10.81
N ALA A 38 0.72 -57.01 11.78
CA ALA A 38 0.13 -57.50 13.04
C ALA A 38 -0.61 -56.38 13.81
N ARG A 39 0.00 -55.19 13.83
CA ARG A 39 -0.62 -54.02 14.47
C ARG A 39 -1.89 -53.55 13.72
N TRP A 40 -1.86 -53.58 12.38
CA TRP A 40 -3.00 -53.21 11.56
C TRP A 40 -4.16 -54.20 11.73
N VAL A 41 -3.85 -55.50 11.70
CA VAL A 41 -4.83 -56.57 11.94
C VAL A 41 -5.48 -56.44 13.32
N LYS A 42 -4.67 -56.23 14.38
CA LYS A 42 -5.18 -56.02 15.73
C LYS A 42 -6.07 -54.76 15.80
N THR A 43 -5.68 -53.71 15.13
CA THR A 43 -6.48 -52.45 15.12
C THR A 43 -7.76 -52.63 14.33
N TYR A 44 -7.73 -53.31 13.22
CA TYR A 44 -8.90 -53.61 12.38
C TYR A 44 -9.90 -54.51 13.08
N LYS A 45 -9.44 -55.60 13.72
CA LYS A 45 -10.29 -56.49 14.53
C LYS A 45 -11.00 -55.74 15.67
N ASN A 46 -10.31 -54.78 16.31
CA ASN A 46 -10.87 -54.05 17.46
C ASN A 46 -11.74 -52.86 17.06
N LYS A 47 -11.58 -52.25 15.90
CA LYS A 47 -12.23 -50.99 15.53
C LYS A 47 -13.02 -51.03 14.21
N GLY A 48 -12.88 -52.10 13.42
CA GLY A 48 -13.48 -52.20 12.11
C GLY A 48 -12.88 -51.31 11.03
N ASN A 49 -11.92 -50.42 11.39
CA ASN A 49 -11.27 -49.52 10.44
C ASN A 49 -9.81 -49.23 10.86
N LEU A 50 -9.06 -48.66 9.92
CA LEU A 50 -7.66 -48.25 10.12
C LEU A 50 -7.46 -46.75 10.04
N ILE A 51 -8.55 -46.00 10.20
CA ILE A 51 -8.51 -44.52 10.17
C ILE A 51 -7.62 -43.97 11.30
N ARG A 52 -6.71 -43.13 10.95
CA ARG A 52 -5.80 -42.50 11.90
C ARG A 52 -6.58 -41.54 12.80
N LYS A 53 -6.55 -41.74 14.10
CA LYS A 53 -7.06 -40.71 15.01
C LYS A 53 -6.27 -39.41 14.83
N THR A 54 -6.99 -38.33 14.48
CA THR A 54 -6.42 -36.98 14.58
C THR A 54 -6.00 -36.74 16.02
N ARG A 55 -4.75 -36.32 16.20
CA ARG A 55 -4.27 -35.93 17.55
C ARG A 55 -5.09 -34.73 18.01
N LYS A 56 -5.91 -34.89 19.05
CA LYS A 56 -6.45 -33.73 19.74
C LYS A 56 -5.31 -33.00 20.42
N ASN A 57 -5.11 -31.73 20.07
CA ASN A 57 -4.15 -30.88 20.79
C ASN A 57 -4.68 -30.68 22.22
N HIS A 58 -4.14 -31.40 23.19
CA HIS A 58 -4.64 -31.44 24.57
C HIS A 58 -4.19 -30.23 25.44
N ASN A 59 -3.29 -29.37 24.97
CA ASN A 59 -2.82 -28.21 25.75
C ASN A 59 -2.83 -26.95 24.90
N LEU A 60 -4.00 -26.39 24.68
CA LEU A 60 -4.11 -25.04 24.14
C LEU A 60 -3.95 -24.07 25.33
N LYS A 61 -2.71 -23.59 25.55
CA LYS A 61 -2.46 -22.43 26.44
C LYS A 61 -3.26 -21.18 25.97
N ILE A 62 -3.62 -21.16 24.70
CA ILE A 62 -4.35 -20.07 24.06
C ILE A 62 -5.84 -20.39 24.11
N THR A 63 -6.56 -19.69 24.96
CA THR A 63 -8.01 -19.75 25.06
C THR A 63 -8.67 -18.78 24.09
N PRO A 64 -9.95 -18.98 23.72
CA PRO A 64 -10.71 -18.01 22.93
C PRO A 64 -10.75 -16.61 23.54
N GLU A 65 -10.72 -16.51 24.85
CA GLU A 65 -10.68 -15.23 25.58
C GLU A 65 -9.37 -14.49 25.37
N ILE A 66 -8.24 -15.20 25.41
CA ILE A 66 -6.92 -14.61 25.10
C ILE A 66 -6.87 -14.14 23.66
N GLU A 67 -7.36 -14.93 22.69
CA GLU A 67 -7.43 -14.51 21.29
C GLU A 67 -8.29 -13.25 21.10
N LYS A 68 -9.44 -13.20 21.76
CA LYS A 68 -10.34 -12.03 21.73
C LYS A 68 -9.63 -10.80 22.30
N PHE A 69 -9.03 -10.93 23.47
CA PHE A 69 -8.30 -9.85 24.12
C PHE A 69 -7.17 -9.29 23.24
N VAL A 70 -6.29 -10.16 22.70
CA VAL A 70 -5.18 -9.74 21.82
C VAL A 70 -5.70 -9.01 20.60
N LYS A 71 -6.76 -9.49 19.98
CA LYS A 71 -7.39 -8.88 18.81
C LYS A 71 -7.95 -7.47 19.12
N GLU A 72 -8.69 -7.33 20.19
CA GLU A 72 -9.30 -6.06 20.60
C GLU A 72 -8.24 -5.04 21.04
N TYR A 73 -7.22 -5.49 21.78
CA TYR A 73 -6.14 -4.64 22.23
C TYR A 73 -5.35 -4.06 21.06
N VAL A 74 -4.97 -4.87 20.06
CA VAL A 74 -4.25 -4.39 18.86
C VAL A 74 -5.11 -3.48 18.00
N ARG A 75 -6.43 -3.65 17.97
CA ARG A 75 -7.33 -2.72 17.26
C ARG A 75 -7.36 -1.35 17.91
N LYS A 76 -7.30 -1.30 19.22
CA LYS A 76 -7.28 -0.05 19.98
C LYS A 76 -5.90 0.59 20.01
N TYR A 77 -4.84 -0.22 20.16
CA TYR A 77 -3.45 0.21 20.28
C TYR A 77 -2.61 -0.48 19.19
N ASN A 78 -2.69 0.04 17.97
CA ASN A 78 -2.16 -0.62 16.77
C ASN A 78 -0.63 -0.59 16.64
N THR A 79 0.08 0.11 17.51
CA THR A 79 1.55 0.20 17.55
C THR A 79 2.19 -0.76 18.56
N THR A 80 1.39 -1.50 19.32
CA THR A 80 1.87 -2.43 20.35
C THR A 80 2.73 -3.54 19.75
N THR A 81 3.87 -3.82 20.38
CA THR A 81 4.79 -4.88 19.96
C THR A 81 4.33 -6.26 20.42
N LEU A 82 4.90 -7.33 19.81
CA LEU A 82 4.59 -8.71 20.23
C LEU A 82 4.98 -8.97 21.67
N TRP A 83 6.12 -8.43 22.09
CA TRP A 83 6.63 -8.55 23.45
C TRP A 83 5.72 -7.87 24.49
N GLU A 84 5.24 -6.66 24.21
CA GLU A 84 4.27 -5.96 25.08
C GLU A 84 2.97 -6.75 25.19
N LEU A 85 2.44 -7.29 24.07
CA LEU A 85 1.26 -8.13 24.10
C LEU A 85 1.47 -9.42 24.90
N SER A 86 2.64 -10.03 24.79
CA SER A 86 3.00 -11.21 25.58
C SER A 86 2.96 -10.92 27.08
N LYS A 87 3.54 -9.79 27.51
CA LYS A 87 3.49 -9.34 28.91
C LYS A 87 2.06 -9.06 29.38
N LEU A 88 1.27 -8.34 28.60
CA LEU A 88 -0.11 -8.02 28.93
C LEU A 88 -0.98 -9.26 29.07
N VAL A 89 -0.76 -10.29 28.24
CA VAL A 89 -1.45 -11.57 28.36
C VAL A 89 -1.03 -12.28 29.63
N ASP A 90 0.26 -12.31 29.95
CA ASP A 90 0.75 -12.93 31.18
C ASP A 90 0.23 -12.22 32.43
N GLU A 91 0.23 -10.89 32.46
CA GLU A 91 -0.31 -10.10 33.57
C GLU A 91 -1.81 -10.36 33.79
N LYS A 92 -2.60 -10.40 32.72
CA LYS A 92 -4.06 -10.51 32.80
C LYS A 92 -4.56 -11.93 33.01
N PHE A 93 -3.98 -12.90 32.29
CA PHE A 93 -4.49 -14.28 32.26
C PHE A 93 -3.59 -15.28 33.01
N LYS A 94 -2.42 -14.81 33.51
CA LYS A 94 -1.41 -15.67 34.15
C LYS A 94 -0.95 -16.83 33.26
N VAL A 95 -0.91 -16.57 31.95
CA VAL A 95 -0.49 -17.53 30.92
C VAL A 95 0.69 -16.96 30.16
N PRO A 96 1.92 -17.41 30.42
CA PRO A 96 3.09 -16.93 29.70
C PRO A 96 3.06 -17.46 28.27
N LEU A 97 2.90 -16.54 27.32
CA LEU A 97 2.97 -16.78 25.88
C LEU A 97 4.26 -16.15 25.34
N ASN A 98 4.90 -16.84 24.41
CA ASN A 98 6.02 -16.28 23.68
C ASN A 98 5.53 -15.44 22.48
N ASP A 99 6.42 -14.59 21.93
CA ASP A 99 6.14 -13.72 20.79
C ASP A 99 5.61 -14.50 19.57
N LYS A 100 6.09 -15.73 19.36
CA LYS A 100 5.62 -16.59 18.26
C LYS A 100 4.16 -16.99 18.42
N SER A 101 3.72 -17.23 19.64
CA SER A 101 2.32 -17.54 19.94
C SER A 101 1.41 -16.34 19.68
N ILE A 102 1.83 -15.14 20.13
CA ILE A 102 1.13 -13.88 19.83
C ILE A 102 1.09 -13.62 18.32
N TYR A 103 2.22 -13.79 17.63
CA TYR A 103 2.27 -13.68 16.17
C TYR A 103 1.27 -14.62 15.48
N ASN A 104 1.18 -15.88 15.92
CA ASN A 104 0.26 -16.84 15.32
C ASN A 104 -1.21 -16.46 15.56
N ILE A 105 -1.55 -15.90 16.73
CA ILE A 105 -2.89 -15.35 17.01
C ILE A 105 -3.20 -14.22 16.02
N LEU A 106 -2.31 -13.24 15.90
CA LEU A 106 -2.51 -12.10 15.00
C LEU A 106 -2.63 -12.54 13.54
N HIS A 107 -1.77 -13.46 13.10
CA HIS A 107 -1.78 -13.98 11.74
C HIS A 107 -3.07 -14.76 11.42
N LYS A 108 -3.57 -15.59 12.38
CA LYS A 108 -4.88 -16.27 12.28
C LYS A 108 -6.02 -15.28 12.01
N HIS A 109 -5.97 -14.09 12.64
CA HIS A 109 -6.95 -13.02 12.48
C HIS A 109 -6.60 -12.02 11.35
N LYS A 110 -5.65 -12.35 10.46
CA LYS A 110 -5.20 -11.51 9.33
C LYS A 110 -4.68 -10.13 9.77
N LEU A 111 -4.24 -9.98 11.01
CA LEU A 111 -3.59 -8.78 11.55
C LEU A 111 -2.08 -8.87 11.27
N THR A 112 -1.59 -8.07 10.33
CA THR A 112 -0.19 -8.09 9.88
C THR A 112 0.49 -6.77 10.18
N ARG A 113 1.81 -6.81 10.44
CA ARG A 113 2.63 -5.61 10.59
C ARG A 113 2.67 -4.83 9.29
N LYS A 114 2.30 -3.54 9.36
CA LYS A 114 2.31 -2.61 8.22
C LYS A 114 3.13 -1.38 8.57
N ARG A 115 3.60 -0.66 7.55
CA ARG A 115 4.22 0.65 7.76
C ARG A 115 3.16 1.63 8.26
N LEU A 116 3.43 2.27 9.39
CA LEU A 116 2.58 3.33 9.92
C LEU A 116 2.62 4.53 8.99
N ARG A 117 1.47 5.07 8.65
CA ARG A 117 1.33 6.36 7.98
C ARG A 117 0.68 7.31 8.95
N SER A 118 1.40 8.35 9.34
CA SER A 118 0.82 9.44 10.13
C SER A 118 -0.03 10.31 9.21
N LYS A 119 -1.28 10.51 9.56
CA LYS A 119 -2.11 11.58 9.03
C LYS A 119 -2.25 12.63 10.13
N TYR A 120 -1.94 13.87 9.82
CA TYR A 120 -2.12 14.96 10.76
C TYR A 120 -3.56 15.51 10.62
N TYR A 121 -4.32 15.42 11.68
CA TYR A 121 -5.62 16.06 11.80
C TYR A 121 -5.56 17.05 12.97
N PRO A 122 -5.72 18.36 12.76
CA PRO A 122 -5.88 19.28 13.86
C PRO A 122 -7.22 19.00 14.56
N GLU A 123 -7.18 18.70 15.86
CA GLU A 123 -8.34 18.30 16.70
C GLU A 123 -9.58 19.22 16.57
N LYS A 124 -9.37 20.49 16.25
CA LYS A 124 -10.43 21.49 16.13
C LYS A 124 -11.31 21.37 14.86
N LYS A 125 -11.10 20.38 13.96
CA LYS A 125 -11.75 20.34 12.64
C LYS A 125 -12.42 19.02 12.26
N GLU A 126 -12.58 18.05 13.16
CA GLU A 126 -13.16 16.74 12.81
C GLU A 126 -14.57 16.80 12.18
N GLY A 127 -15.42 17.74 12.60
CA GLY A 127 -16.75 17.94 12.01
C GLY A 127 -16.74 18.71 10.69
N GLN A 128 -15.79 19.62 10.51
CA GLN A 128 -15.68 20.49 9.34
C GLN A 128 -15.09 19.78 8.14
N GLU A 129 -14.23 18.75 8.34
CA GLU A 129 -13.60 17.96 7.28
C GLU A 129 -14.63 17.32 6.34
N LYS A 130 -15.68 16.72 6.89
CA LYS A 130 -16.74 16.12 6.08
C LYS A 130 -17.48 17.15 5.24
N GLN A 131 -17.80 18.28 5.84
CA GLN A 131 -18.47 19.37 5.13
C GLN A 131 -17.60 19.94 4.02
N ASP A 132 -16.31 20.19 4.30
CA ASP A 132 -15.36 20.69 3.30
C ASP A 132 -15.23 19.72 2.10
N LEU A 133 -15.23 18.40 2.37
CA LEU A 133 -15.23 17.36 1.32
C LEU A 133 -16.52 17.35 0.52
N GLU A 134 -17.68 17.42 1.18
CA GLU A 134 -18.99 17.46 0.52
C GLU A 134 -19.10 18.69 -0.38
N ASP A 135 -18.70 19.85 0.11
CA ASP A 135 -18.72 21.12 -0.63
C ASP A 135 -17.74 21.09 -1.82
N PHE A 136 -16.54 20.51 -1.63
CA PHE A 136 -15.58 20.32 -2.71
C PHE A 136 -16.16 19.45 -3.81
N TYR A 137 -16.68 18.26 -3.46
CA TYR A 137 -17.22 17.33 -4.45
C TYR A 137 -18.51 17.82 -5.10
N LYS A 138 -19.33 18.61 -4.40
CA LYS A 138 -20.50 19.27 -4.98
C LYS A 138 -20.09 20.20 -6.11
N LYS A 139 -19.11 21.08 -5.87
CA LYS A 139 -18.55 21.99 -6.90
C LYS A 139 -17.85 21.22 -8.02
N LEU A 140 -17.06 20.19 -7.68
CA LEU A 140 -16.33 19.39 -8.65
C LEU A 140 -17.27 18.72 -9.67
N LYS A 141 -18.47 18.28 -9.25
CA LYS A 141 -19.46 17.63 -10.12
C LYS A 141 -20.12 18.57 -11.15
N GLU A 142 -20.02 19.88 -10.95
CA GLU A 142 -20.51 20.87 -11.93
C GLU A 142 -19.63 20.90 -13.18
N PHE A 143 -18.42 20.31 -13.14
CA PHE A 143 -17.44 20.32 -14.21
C PHE A 143 -17.14 18.91 -14.73
N ASP A 144 -16.85 18.80 -16.03
CA ASP A 144 -16.29 17.57 -16.61
C ASP A 144 -14.79 17.49 -16.25
N TYR A 145 -14.33 16.30 -15.82
CA TYR A 145 -12.92 16.04 -15.58
C TYR A 145 -12.01 16.37 -16.79
N LYS A 146 -12.55 16.34 -18.02
CA LYS A 146 -11.84 16.74 -19.24
C LYS A 146 -11.60 18.25 -19.33
N ARG A 147 -12.40 19.04 -18.62
CA ARG A 147 -12.24 20.49 -18.51
C ARG A 147 -11.69 20.91 -17.15
N THR A 148 -10.79 20.09 -16.61
CA THR A 148 -10.14 20.34 -15.33
C THR A 148 -8.64 20.39 -15.52
N ILE A 149 -8.01 21.40 -14.92
CA ILE A 149 -6.56 21.57 -14.84
C ILE A 149 -6.19 21.53 -13.36
N CYS A 150 -5.25 20.67 -12.96
CA CYS A 150 -4.67 20.69 -11.64
C CYS A 150 -3.30 21.35 -11.73
N LEU A 151 -3.06 22.36 -10.91
CA LEU A 151 -1.81 23.13 -10.82
C LEU A 151 -1.28 23.06 -9.41
N ASP A 152 0.02 22.73 -9.27
CA ASP A 152 0.67 22.61 -7.97
C ASP A 152 2.19 22.59 -8.11
N GLU A 153 2.90 22.72 -6.99
CA GLU A 153 4.35 22.61 -6.93
C GLU A 153 4.82 21.39 -6.16
N THR A 154 6.01 20.91 -6.57
CA THR A 154 6.66 19.82 -5.87
C THR A 154 8.17 19.98 -5.85
N SER A 155 8.82 19.49 -4.78
CA SER A 155 10.27 19.54 -4.65
C SER A 155 10.96 18.34 -5.29
N ILE A 156 12.03 18.60 -6.03
CA ILE A 156 12.92 17.60 -6.62
C ILE A 156 14.34 17.86 -6.10
N TYR A 157 15.05 16.82 -5.72
CA TYR A 157 16.44 16.91 -5.24
C TYR A 157 17.38 16.21 -6.21
N LEU A 158 18.58 16.79 -6.40
CA LEU A 158 19.67 16.08 -7.08
C LEU A 158 20.01 14.78 -6.33
N ASN A 159 20.42 13.76 -7.07
CA ASN A 159 20.77 12.44 -6.53
C ASN A 159 19.64 11.71 -5.74
N MET A 160 18.38 12.05 -6.00
CA MET A 160 17.28 11.25 -5.47
C MET A 160 17.41 9.79 -5.93
N THR A 161 17.16 8.84 -5.02
CA THR A 161 17.21 7.41 -5.33
C THR A 161 15.93 6.72 -4.91
N LEU A 162 15.66 5.56 -5.51
CA LEU A 162 14.59 4.68 -5.08
C LEU A 162 14.85 4.18 -3.65
N THR A 163 13.80 4.06 -2.87
CA THR A 163 13.87 3.62 -1.45
C THR A 163 14.02 2.10 -1.32
N TYR A 164 13.64 1.35 -2.36
CA TYR A 164 13.63 -0.11 -2.33
C TYR A 164 14.39 -0.68 -3.53
N GLY A 165 15.08 -1.78 -3.30
CA GLY A 165 15.74 -2.60 -4.31
C GLY A 165 15.67 -4.07 -3.93
N ARG A 166 16.26 -4.95 -4.74
CA ARG A 166 16.31 -6.40 -4.49
C ARG A 166 17.75 -6.87 -4.43
N SER A 167 18.05 -7.76 -3.49
CA SER A 167 19.32 -8.44 -3.37
C SER A 167 19.09 -9.90 -2.92
N ARG A 168 20.14 -10.70 -2.86
CA ARG A 168 20.07 -12.05 -2.30
C ARG A 168 19.64 -12.00 -0.84
N SER A 169 18.98 -13.06 -0.36
CA SER A 169 18.63 -13.19 1.04
C SER A 169 19.87 -12.96 1.93
N ARG A 170 19.69 -12.24 3.03
CA ARG A 170 20.75 -11.89 4.00
C ARG A 170 21.81 -10.91 3.49
N THR A 171 21.63 -10.28 2.32
CA THR A 171 22.51 -9.20 1.85
C THR A 171 21.77 -7.86 1.80
N ARG A 172 22.53 -6.76 1.94
CA ARG A 172 21.97 -5.40 1.82
C ARG A 172 21.97 -4.96 0.37
N VAL A 173 20.94 -4.20 -0.03
CA VAL A 173 20.94 -3.47 -1.29
C VAL A 173 21.71 -2.18 -1.11
N ILE A 174 22.78 -1.99 -1.87
CA ILE A 174 23.60 -0.78 -1.83
C ILE A 174 23.61 -0.18 -3.23
N LYS A 175 23.17 1.07 -3.36
CA LYS A 175 23.37 1.90 -4.55
C LYS A 175 24.47 2.91 -4.22
N LYS A 176 25.59 2.82 -4.93
CA LYS A 176 26.67 3.82 -4.81
C LYS A 176 26.21 5.10 -5.52
N THR A 177 26.29 6.21 -4.83
CA THR A 177 26.01 7.56 -5.35
C THR A 177 27.20 8.46 -5.04
N ASN A 178 27.52 9.39 -5.93
CA ASN A 178 28.65 10.28 -5.73
C ASN A 178 28.42 11.30 -4.61
N LYS A 179 27.17 11.65 -4.36
CA LYS A 179 26.75 12.62 -3.33
C LYS A 179 25.38 12.23 -2.78
N TYR A 180 25.08 12.66 -1.56
CA TYR A 180 23.72 12.61 -1.01
C TYR A 180 22.79 13.57 -1.78
N PRO A 181 21.45 13.40 -1.71
CA PRO A 181 20.50 14.40 -2.18
C PRO A 181 20.78 15.72 -1.47
N TYR A 182 21.13 16.78 -2.21
CA TYR A 182 21.68 18.00 -1.59
C TYR A 182 21.07 19.29 -2.12
N LYS A 183 20.75 19.38 -3.38
CA LYS A 183 20.23 20.61 -3.98
C LYS A 183 18.77 20.42 -4.33
N ARG A 184 17.93 21.31 -3.83
CA ARG A 184 16.49 21.28 -4.06
C ARG A 184 16.11 22.20 -5.20
N TYR A 185 15.19 21.75 -6.03
CA TYR A 185 14.49 22.52 -7.04
C TYR A 185 13.00 22.41 -6.81
N ASN A 186 12.27 23.48 -7.13
CA ASN A 186 10.81 23.47 -7.06
C ASN A 186 10.27 23.35 -8.50
N LEU A 187 9.51 22.31 -8.75
CA LEU A 187 8.81 22.09 -10.01
C LEU A 187 7.39 22.59 -9.86
N LEU A 188 7.04 23.65 -10.58
CA LEU A 188 5.66 24.08 -10.78
C LEU A 188 5.14 23.41 -12.04
N CYS A 189 3.96 22.78 -11.96
CA CYS A 189 3.41 22.00 -13.06
C CYS A 189 1.89 22.09 -13.09
N ALA A 190 1.33 22.01 -14.30
CA ALA A 190 -0.10 21.88 -14.52
C ALA A 190 -0.40 20.68 -15.42
N ILE A 191 -1.42 19.91 -15.07
CA ILE A 191 -1.90 18.76 -15.85
C ILE A 191 -3.38 18.90 -16.18
N SER A 192 -3.76 18.37 -17.33
CA SER A 192 -5.17 18.15 -17.74
C SER A 192 -5.41 16.66 -17.98
N ALA A 193 -6.64 16.27 -18.29
CA ALA A 193 -6.95 14.89 -18.65
C ALA A 193 -6.20 14.38 -19.90
N ASP A 194 -5.73 15.29 -20.74
CA ASP A 194 -5.17 14.97 -22.05
C ASP A 194 -3.65 15.05 -22.10
N LYS A 195 -3.06 16.00 -21.38
CA LYS A 195 -1.64 16.30 -21.45
C LYS A 195 -1.11 17.02 -20.20
N VAL A 196 0.18 17.05 -20.06
CA VAL A 196 0.86 18.02 -19.20
C VAL A 196 0.73 19.38 -19.87
N VAL A 197 0.06 20.32 -19.21
CA VAL A 197 -0.27 21.64 -19.74
C VAL A 197 1.00 22.49 -19.84
N GLY A 198 1.83 22.42 -18.81
CA GLY A 198 3.14 23.08 -18.76
C GLY A 198 3.88 22.71 -17.46
N TRP A 199 5.17 23.03 -17.44
CA TRP A 199 5.97 22.90 -16.25
C TRP A 199 7.15 23.88 -16.29
N LYS A 200 7.61 24.32 -15.08
CA LYS A 200 8.81 25.13 -14.88
C LYS A 200 9.58 24.62 -13.68
N LEU A 201 10.91 24.59 -13.80
CA LEU A 201 11.81 24.16 -12.73
C LEU A 201 12.56 25.38 -12.19
N TYR A 202 12.31 25.70 -10.92
CA TYR A 202 12.93 26.82 -10.23
C TYR A 202 14.04 26.34 -9.30
N PRO A 203 15.21 27.00 -9.29
CA PRO A 203 16.21 26.76 -8.26
C PRO A 203 15.62 27.09 -6.88
N GLU A 204 16.19 26.48 -5.83
CA GLU A 204 15.79 26.78 -4.46
C GLU A 204 16.04 28.27 -4.17
N LYS A 205 14.97 29.03 -4.05
CA LYS A 205 14.98 30.40 -3.58
C LYS A 205 14.57 30.43 -2.11
N LYS A 206 15.09 31.40 -1.35
CA LYS A 206 14.61 31.64 0.02
C LYS A 206 13.11 32.00 -0.06
N GLY A 207 12.23 31.14 0.51
CA GLY A 207 10.80 31.33 0.47
C GLY A 207 10.03 30.46 -0.56
N GLY A 208 10.70 29.62 -1.35
CA GLY A 208 10.03 28.70 -2.31
C GLY A 208 9.53 29.39 -3.59
N VAL A 209 8.48 28.84 -4.19
CA VAL A 209 7.72 29.44 -5.31
C VAL A 209 6.92 30.63 -4.78
N LYS A 210 6.89 31.73 -5.49
CA LYS A 210 6.17 32.94 -5.11
C LYS A 210 4.88 33.09 -5.93
N THR A 211 3.97 33.91 -5.44
CA THR A 211 2.75 34.29 -6.17
C THR A 211 3.04 34.79 -7.58
N THR A 212 4.10 35.57 -7.76
CA THR A 212 4.54 36.06 -9.08
C THR A 212 4.92 34.93 -10.04
N ASP A 213 5.64 33.91 -9.53
CA ASP A 213 6.04 32.74 -10.35
C ASP A 213 4.81 31.96 -10.83
N ILE A 214 3.76 31.87 -9.97
CA ILE A 214 2.49 31.21 -10.30
C ILE A 214 1.71 32.00 -11.36
N LEU A 215 1.64 33.31 -11.20
CA LEU A 215 0.96 34.20 -12.16
C LEU A 215 1.61 34.16 -13.54
N GLU A 216 2.94 34.27 -13.61
CA GLU A 216 3.73 34.12 -14.85
C GLU A 216 3.50 32.76 -15.50
N PHE A 217 3.46 31.69 -14.70
CA PHE A 217 3.17 30.34 -15.19
C PHE A 217 1.75 30.23 -15.73
N TYR A 218 0.77 30.78 -15.00
CA TYR A 218 -0.61 30.77 -15.41
C TYR A 218 -0.84 31.50 -16.73
N ASP A 219 -0.24 32.68 -16.87
CA ASP A 219 -0.32 33.49 -18.08
C ASP A 219 0.28 32.78 -19.28
N GLU A 220 1.46 32.18 -19.12
CA GLU A 220 2.18 31.50 -20.20
C GLU A 220 1.49 30.24 -20.69
N PHE A 221 0.96 29.43 -19.79
CA PHE A 221 0.49 28.09 -20.11
C PHE A 221 -1.01 27.92 -20.13
N ILE A 222 -1.79 28.77 -19.41
CA ILE A 222 -3.22 28.54 -19.19
C ILE A 222 -4.09 29.71 -19.72
N HIS A 223 -3.79 30.93 -19.34
CA HIS A 223 -4.64 32.11 -19.54
C HIS A 223 -5.26 32.21 -20.94
N SER A 224 -4.42 32.23 -21.98
CA SER A 224 -4.88 32.41 -23.36
C SER A 224 -5.35 31.12 -24.06
N LYS A 225 -5.03 29.97 -23.50
CA LYS A 225 -5.21 28.65 -24.15
C LYS A 225 -6.43 27.88 -23.66
N TYR A 226 -6.92 28.21 -22.46
CA TYR A 226 -8.01 27.47 -21.82
C TYR A 226 -9.07 28.45 -21.32
N LYS A 227 -10.33 28.16 -21.67
CA LYS A 227 -11.50 28.93 -21.28
C LYS A 227 -12.59 27.99 -20.78
N ASN A 228 -13.31 28.38 -19.74
CA ASN A 228 -14.33 27.57 -19.09
C ASN A 228 -13.76 26.26 -18.51
N TYR A 229 -12.53 26.31 -17.98
CA TYR A 229 -11.88 25.21 -17.27
C TYR A 229 -11.95 25.43 -15.76
N LEU A 230 -12.07 24.33 -15.03
CA LEU A 230 -11.88 24.32 -13.59
C LEU A 230 -10.37 24.19 -13.28
N VAL A 231 -9.81 25.18 -12.61
CA VAL A 231 -8.42 25.15 -12.11
C VAL A 231 -8.45 24.71 -10.66
N ILE A 232 -7.84 23.56 -10.37
CA ILE A 232 -7.68 23.05 -9.01
C ILE A 232 -6.27 23.36 -8.54
N MET A 233 -6.15 23.99 -7.36
CA MET A 233 -4.91 24.28 -6.67
C MET A 233 -4.96 23.76 -5.24
N ASP A 234 -3.82 23.58 -4.60
CA ASP A 234 -3.81 23.26 -3.18
C ASP A 234 -4.26 24.46 -2.32
N ASN A 235 -4.49 24.21 -1.04
CA ASN A 235 -5.01 25.18 -0.10
C ASN A 235 -3.89 26.01 0.59
N ALA A 236 -2.70 26.18 -0.05
CA ALA A 236 -1.61 26.98 0.50
C ALA A 236 -1.96 28.47 0.54
N VAL A 237 -1.36 29.18 1.50
CA VAL A 237 -1.60 30.62 1.67
C VAL A 237 -1.25 31.42 0.41
N ILE A 238 -0.19 31.05 -0.29
CA ILE A 238 0.24 31.71 -1.54
C ILE A 238 -0.78 31.58 -2.66
N HIS A 239 -1.48 30.42 -2.77
CA HIS A 239 -2.51 30.18 -3.77
C HIS A 239 -3.80 30.93 -3.48
N LYS A 240 -4.07 31.26 -2.22
CA LYS A 240 -5.25 32.02 -1.79
C LYS A 240 -5.13 33.53 -1.97
N SER A 241 -4.06 34.01 -2.58
CA SER A 241 -3.91 35.44 -2.79
C SER A 241 -5.04 35.98 -3.67
N LYS A 242 -5.53 37.18 -3.34
CA LYS A 242 -6.59 37.86 -4.08
C LYS A 242 -6.23 37.99 -5.57
N VAL A 243 -4.99 38.30 -5.86
CA VAL A 243 -4.47 38.49 -7.24
C VAL A 243 -4.59 37.19 -8.06
N ILE A 244 -4.21 36.01 -7.51
CA ILE A 244 -4.36 34.74 -8.23
C ILE A 244 -5.84 34.47 -8.55
N ARG A 245 -6.71 34.64 -7.57
CA ARG A 245 -8.15 34.44 -7.77
C ARG A 245 -8.69 35.34 -8.88
N GLU A 246 -8.45 36.64 -8.80
CA GLU A 246 -8.90 37.62 -9.78
C GLU A 246 -8.35 37.32 -11.19
N THR A 247 -7.07 36.93 -11.28
CA THR A 247 -6.45 36.55 -12.56
C THR A 247 -7.15 35.35 -13.20
N ILE A 248 -7.46 34.30 -12.41
CA ILE A 248 -8.12 33.11 -12.92
C ILE A 248 -9.57 33.40 -13.32
N GLU A 249 -10.32 34.11 -12.47
CA GLU A 249 -11.72 34.47 -12.74
C GLU A 249 -11.84 35.41 -13.95
N ASN A 250 -10.95 36.40 -14.09
CA ASN A 250 -10.92 37.30 -15.22
C ASN A 250 -10.51 36.62 -16.55
N SER A 251 -9.96 35.43 -16.50
CA SER A 251 -9.60 34.61 -17.67
C SER A 251 -10.70 33.66 -18.15
N ASP A 252 -11.94 33.83 -17.66
CA ASP A 252 -13.08 32.94 -17.92
C ASP A 252 -12.84 31.49 -17.44
N ASN A 253 -12.05 31.29 -16.40
CA ASN A 253 -11.83 30.00 -15.75
C ASN A 253 -12.36 30.03 -14.30
N TYR A 254 -12.55 28.86 -13.75
CA TYR A 254 -13.09 28.70 -12.39
C TYR A 254 -11.97 28.19 -11.48
N LEU A 255 -11.94 28.67 -10.22
CA LEU A 255 -10.95 28.24 -9.23
C LEU A 255 -11.60 27.40 -8.15
N LEU A 256 -11.00 26.25 -7.85
CA LEU A 256 -11.39 25.39 -6.74
C LEU A 256 -10.13 24.99 -5.94
N TYR A 257 -10.18 25.14 -4.63
CA TYR A 257 -9.09 24.69 -3.76
C TYR A 257 -9.33 23.27 -3.29
N SER A 258 -8.28 22.42 -3.32
CA SER A 258 -8.32 21.08 -2.75
C SER A 258 -8.56 21.14 -1.25
N VAL A 259 -9.09 20.05 -0.68
CA VAL A 259 -9.37 19.97 0.75
C VAL A 259 -8.07 19.72 1.52
N PRO A 260 -7.76 20.49 2.57
CA PRO A 260 -6.56 20.29 3.36
C PRO A 260 -6.45 18.85 3.90
N TYR A 261 -5.25 18.28 3.82
CA TYR A 261 -4.96 16.90 4.25
C TYR A 261 -5.64 15.79 3.43
N HIS A 262 -6.29 16.13 2.32
CA HIS A 262 -6.94 15.25 1.36
C HIS A 262 -6.25 15.29 -0.01
N PRO A 263 -5.04 14.68 -0.15
CA PRO A 263 -4.29 14.73 -1.41
C PRO A 263 -5.06 14.09 -2.57
N GLU A 264 -6.02 13.20 -2.28
CA GLU A 264 -6.92 12.61 -3.27
C GLU A 264 -7.82 13.63 -3.98
N THR A 265 -8.00 14.83 -3.42
CA THR A 265 -8.75 15.92 -4.04
C THR A 265 -7.91 16.71 -5.05
N ASN A 266 -6.59 16.48 -5.12
CA ASN A 266 -5.69 17.10 -6.09
C ASN A 266 -4.98 16.02 -6.95
N SER A 267 -5.49 15.78 -8.14
CA SER A 267 -5.01 14.70 -9.04
C SER A 267 -3.54 14.82 -9.44
N ILE A 268 -2.94 16.01 -9.35
CA ILE A 268 -1.54 16.23 -9.71
C ILE A 268 -0.56 15.51 -8.77
N GLU A 269 -0.99 15.17 -7.56
CA GLU A 269 -0.18 14.42 -6.60
C GLU A 269 0.16 13.00 -7.11
N GLU A 270 -0.78 12.36 -7.80
CA GLU A 270 -0.52 11.06 -8.44
C GLU A 270 0.47 11.19 -9.59
N PHE A 271 0.36 12.26 -10.39
CA PHE A 271 1.32 12.58 -11.43
C PHE A 271 2.71 12.84 -10.84
N PHE A 272 2.83 13.64 -9.78
CA PHE A 272 4.11 13.89 -9.11
C PHE A 272 4.72 12.62 -8.52
N SER A 273 3.92 11.72 -8.01
CA SER A 273 4.37 10.42 -7.53
C SER A 273 5.01 9.60 -8.66
N GLN A 274 4.36 9.54 -9.83
CA GLN A 274 4.87 8.84 -11.01
C GLN A 274 6.14 9.53 -11.57
N LEU A 275 6.13 10.85 -11.71
CA LEU A 275 7.28 11.62 -12.19
C LEU A 275 8.51 11.41 -11.29
N LYS A 276 8.33 11.58 -9.98
CA LYS A 276 9.41 11.35 -9.00
C LYS A 276 9.92 9.91 -8.98
N HIS A 277 9.09 8.93 -9.27
CA HIS A 277 9.54 7.55 -9.41
C HIS A 277 10.57 7.41 -10.53
N TYR A 278 10.30 7.96 -11.71
CA TYR A 278 11.24 7.91 -12.82
C TYR A 278 12.51 8.74 -12.56
N ILE A 279 12.37 9.93 -11.98
CA ILE A 279 13.55 10.76 -11.61
C ILE A 279 14.44 10.01 -10.61
N LYS A 280 13.89 9.38 -9.59
CA LYS A 280 14.64 8.57 -8.61
C LYS A 280 15.33 7.36 -9.24
N LYS A 281 14.76 6.80 -10.29
CA LYS A 281 15.34 5.67 -11.01
C LYS A 281 16.63 6.08 -11.74
N GLU A 282 16.60 7.20 -12.41
CA GLU A 282 17.73 7.74 -13.19
C GLU A 282 18.76 8.47 -12.31
N SER A 283 18.33 9.07 -11.16
CA SER A 283 19.20 9.79 -10.21
C SER A 283 20.06 10.89 -10.85
N PRO A 284 19.45 11.92 -11.45
CA PRO A 284 20.17 12.99 -12.14
C PRO A 284 21.10 13.76 -11.20
N ASN A 285 22.24 14.25 -11.73
CA ASN A 285 23.29 14.87 -10.96
C ASN A 285 23.39 16.39 -11.14
N THR A 286 22.83 16.93 -12.22
CA THR A 286 22.85 18.36 -12.56
C THR A 286 21.45 18.92 -12.79
N TYR A 287 21.32 20.22 -12.87
CA TYR A 287 20.06 20.89 -13.23
C TYR A 287 19.61 20.52 -14.64
N GLU A 288 20.57 20.55 -15.57
CA GLU A 288 20.35 20.23 -16.98
C GLU A 288 19.89 18.78 -17.16
N ASP A 289 20.47 17.86 -16.36
CA ASP A 289 20.04 16.46 -16.33
C ASP A 289 18.57 16.34 -15.87
N ILE A 290 18.18 17.05 -14.79
CA ILE A 290 16.78 17.02 -14.30
C ILE A 290 15.86 17.59 -15.38
N HIS A 291 16.20 18.74 -15.95
CA HIS A 291 15.38 19.42 -16.96
C HIS A 291 15.14 18.51 -18.17
N SER A 292 16.21 18.01 -18.79
CA SER A 292 16.11 17.11 -19.93
C SER A 292 15.42 15.77 -19.60
N LEU A 293 15.56 15.31 -18.36
CA LEU A 293 14.93 14.09 -17.90
C LEU A 293 13.41 14.27 -17.71
N ILE A 294 12.96 15.42 -17.19
CA ILE A 294 11.53 15.74 -17.07
C ILE A 294 10.88 15.72 -18.45
N ASP A 295 11.47 16.38 -19.45
CA ASP A 295 10.97 16.37 -20.82
C ASP A 295 10.84 14.95 -21.38
N LYS A 296 11.91 14.15 -21.26
CA LYS A 296 11.89 12.74 -21.70
C LYS A 296 10.84 11.89 -20.98
N ILE A 297 10.62 12.12 -19.68
CA ILE A 297 9.61 11.39 -18.91
C ILE A 297 8.23 11.78 -19.40
N ILE A 298 7.96 13.08 -19.54
CA ILE A 298 6.65 13.58 -20.01
C ILE A 298 6.35 13.04 -21.40
N GLU A 299 7.30 13.10 -22.31
CA GLU A 299 7.12 12.65 -23.71
C GLU A 299 6.95 11.12 -23.81
N LYS A 300 7.82 10.34 -23.10
CA LYS A 300 7.93 8.89 -23.35
C LYS A 300 7.26 8.00 -22.31
N LYS A 301 7.02 8.50 -21.09
CA LYS A 301 6.51 7.68 -19.97
C LYS A 301 5.13 8.10 -19.48
N ILE A 302 4.77 9.38 -19.62
CA ILE A 302 3.46 9.89 -19.23
C ILE A 302 2.52 9.74 -20.41
N LYS A 303 1.54 8.85 -20.28
CA LYS A 303 0.53 8.64 -21.31
C LYS A 303 -0.73 9.42 -20.96
N LYS A 304 -1.52 9.78 -21.99
CA LYS A 304 -2.84 10.41 -21.83
C LYS A 304 -3.76 9.60 -20.90
N GLU A 305 -3.72 8.27 -21.00
CA GLU A 305 -4.52 7.38 -20.16
C GLU A 305 -4.16 7.52 -18.67
N HIS A 306 -2.87 7.73 -18.32
CA HIS A 306 -2.46 7.97 -16.95
C HIS A 306 -3.10 9.24 -16.40
N LEU A 307 -2.96 10.36 -17.10
CA LEU A 307 -3.50 11.66 -16.71
C LEU A 307 -5.03 11.61 -16.58
N SER A 308 -5.70 11.04 -17.60
CA SER A 308 -7.14 10.83 -17.55
C SER A 308 -7.57 9.99 -16.35
N ASN A 309 -6.81 8.96 -15.98
CA ASN A 309 -7.14 8.12 -14.84
C ASN A 309 -6.93 8.84 -13.51
N TYR A 310 -5.92 9.68 -13.37
CA TYR A 310 -5.71 10.49 -12.15
C TYR A 310 -6.89 11.42 -11.90
N LEU A 311 -7.32 12.17 -12.93
CA LEU A 311 -8.48 13.04 -12.78
C LEU A 311 -9.76 12.24 -12.52
N LYS A 312 -9.99 11.15 -13.25
CA LYS A 312 -11.16 10.27 -13.02
C LYS A 312 -11.16 9.70 -11.60
N HIS A 313 -9.98 9.38 -11.02
CA HIS A 313 -9.88 8.87 -9.68
C HIS A 313 -10.39 9.89 -8.67
N SER A 314 -9.93 11.14 -8.71
CA SER A 314 -10.43 12.19 -7.84
C SER A 314 -11.94 12.43 -7.98
N TYR A 315 -12.50 12.26 -9.19
CA TYR A 315 -13.94 12.39 -9.42
C TYR A 315 -14.78 11.19 -8.95
N LYS A 316 -14.15 10.01 -8.75
CA LYS A 316 -14.85 8.76 -8.36
C LYS A 316 -14.91 8.53 -6.86
N ILE A 317 -13.96 9.04 -6.10
CA ILE A 317 -13.79 8.74 -4.65
C ILE A 317 -15.05 9.03 -3.84
N TYR A 318 -15.89 9.93 -4.29
CA TYR A 318 -17.14 10.27 -3.58
C TYR A 318 -18.32 9.32 -3.88
N LYS A 319 -18.16 8.30 -4.72
CA LYS A 319 -19.24 7.33 -5.04
C LYS A 319 -19.19 6.07 -4.18
N SER A 320 -18.20 5.91 -3.33
CA SER A 320 -18.00 4.81 -2.40
C SER A 320 -18.20 5.29 -0.96
#